data_369628561ffa7cd91a742cf953e347f8
#
_entry.id   369628561ffa7cd91a742cf953e347f8
#
_cell.length_a   1.000
_cell.length_b   1.000
_cell.length_c   1.000
_cell.angle_alpha   90.00
_cell.angle_beta   90.00
_cell.angle_gamma   90.00
#
_symmetry.space_group_name_H-M   'P 1'
#
loop_
_entity.id
_entity.type
_entity.pdbx_description
1 polymer ?
#
loop_
_entity_poly.entity_id
_entity_poly.type
_entity_poly.pdbx_seq_one_letter_code
_entity_poly.pdbx_strand_id
1 'polypeptide(L)'
;MSSIEGEKMEKPFSAWMIFILAAACGLIAANLYYAQPLVGPISSAIGLSSEAAGLIVTLTQIGYGIGLLFIVPLGDILENRKLVVVSLFLTAIALALAAVVKSAGLFLTVSLFIGLGSVAAQVLVPYAAHLSPDATRGRNVGNVMSGLLLGIMLARPISSMVAEFLGWRAVYYLSAIAILVLALLLARVLPARQPLNTTRYPALLGSMLHLLKTTPILQRRAIYHACVFATFSLFWTTVPLLLTSPIFHFSQKEVSLFALLGVSGAVAAPVAGRLADRGWARSATGLALAFVIISGILPLVIHGSSTSALVTLVISAILLDMGVSANLVLGQRAIFSLGAEFRSRLNGLYMAIFFAGGAIGSATGGWAYAMGGWKAALLIGIALPVIALIYYTTEKK
;
A
#
# COMPACT_ATOMS: atom_id res chain seq x y z
N MET A 1 -34.13 40.73 26.73
CA MET A 1 -32.94 40.06 27.29
C MET A 1 -32.72 38.77 26.49
N SER A 2 -31.93 38.85 25.43
CA SER A 2 -31.59 37.75 24.58
C SER A 2 -30.29 37.14 25.11
N SER A 3 -30.36 35.88 25.55
CA SER A 3 -29.23 35.07 25.94
C SER A 3 -28.36 34.79 24.70
N ILE A 4 -27.18 35.38 24.69
CA ILE A 4 -26.09 35.02 23.78
C ILE A 4 -25.57 33.67 24.26
N GLU A 5 -26.06 32.58 23.65
CA GLU A 5 -25.42 31.27 23.79
C GLU A 5 -24.03 31.38 23.16
N GLY A 6 -23.02 31.26 24.02
CA GLY A 6 -21.62 31.31 23.62
C GLY A 6 -21.30 30.22 22.63
N GLU A 7 -21.04 30.62 21.39
CA GLU A 7 -20.43 29.86 20.35
C GLU A 7 -19.11 29.31 20.91
N LYS A 8 -19.10 28.03 21.29
CA LYS A 8 -17.85 27.33 21.62
C LYS A 8 -16.97 27.40 20.38
N MET A 9 -16.04 28.35 20.37
CA MET A 9 -14.97 28.38 19.37
C MET A 9 -14.30 27.00 19.35
N GLU A 10 -14.61 26.19 18.36
CA GLU A 10 -13.90 24.96 18.10
C GLU A 10 -12.43 25.34 17.90
N LYS A 11 -11.57 24.83 18.77
CA LYS A 11 -10.12 25.05 18.65
C LYS A 11 -9.70 24.66 17.24
N PRO A 12 -9.01 25.54 16.49
CA PRO A 12 -8.63 25.24 15.14
C PRO A 12 -7.81 23.96 15.13
N PHE A 13 -8.11 23.04 14.21
CA PHE A 13 -7.39 21.79 14.05
C PHE A 13 -5.90 22.13 13.81
N SER A 14 -5.08 21.88 14.81
CA SER A 14 -3.69 22.36 14.85
C SER A 14 -2.87 21.78 13.72
N ALA A 15 -2.01 22.60 13.07
CA ALA A 15 -1.04 22.14 12.08
C ALA A 15 -0.15 21.00 12.63
N TRP A 16 0.15 21.03 13.93
CA TRP A 16 0.87 19.97 14.64
C TRP A 16 0.11 18.64 14.65
N MET A 17 -1.22 18.67 14.85
CA MET A 17 -2.05 17.47 14.77
C MET A 17 -2.05 16.88 13.37
N ILE A 18 -2.14 17.72 12.33
CA ILE A 18 -2.07 17.28 10.93
C ILE A 18 -0.72 16.61 10.66
N PHE A 19 0.38 17.21 11.14
CA PHE A 19 1.72 16.64 11.00
C PHE A 19 1.84 15.28 11.71
N ILE A 20 1.35 15.16 12.96
CA ILE A 20 1.35 13.87 13.69
C ILE A 20 0.56 12.82 12.91
N LEU A 21 -0.63 13.14 12.40
CA LEU A 21 -1.45 12.19 11.65
C LEU A 21 -0.81 11.80 10.32
N ALA A 22 -0.18 12.75 9.63
CA ALA A 22 0.57 12.48 8.40
C ALA A 22 1.78 11.55 8.64
N ALA A 23 2.57 11.86 9.67
CA ALA A 23 3.71 11.02 10.07
C ALA A 23 3.24 9.62 10.53
N ALA A 24 2.14 9.57 11.30
CA ALA A 24 1.55 8.31 11.73
C ALA A 24 1.13 7.45 10.53
N CYS A 25 0.37 7.99 9.60
CA CYS A 25 -0.05 7.27 8.41
C CYS A 25 1.15 6.77 7.59
N GLY A 26 2.20 7.59 7.46
CA GLY A 26 3.42 7.22 6.76
C GLY A 26 4.18 6.08 7.43
N LEU A 27 4.45 6.19 8.73
CA LEU A 27 5.14 5.15 9.51
C LEU A 27 4.38 3.82 9.52
N ILE A 28 3.04 3.87 9.66
CA ILE A 28 2.22 2.68 9.66
C ILE A 28 2.22 2.01 8.28
N ALA A 29 2.02 2.78 7.20
CA ALA A 29 1.99 2.25 5.85
C ALA A 29 3.34 1.68 5.40
N ALA A 30 4.46 2.25 5.88
CA ALA A 30 5.80 1.78 5.57
C ALA A 30 6.03 0.30 5.94
N ASN A 31 5.35 -0.20 7.01
CA ASN A 31 5.48 -1.59 7.45
C ASN A 31 5.10 -2.62 6.38
N LEU A 32 4.25 -2.24 5.41
CA LEU A 32 3.83 -3.12 4.33
C LEU A 32 4.92 -3.36 3.28
N TYR A 33 5.92 -2.47 3.24
CA TYR A 33 6.90 -2.41 2.15
C TYR A 33 8.34 -2.68 2.59
N TYR A 34 8.64 -2.69 3.90
CA TYR A 34 9.99 -2.93 4.40
C TYR A 34 10.59 -4.27 3.96
N ALA A 35 9.76 -5.31 3.89
CA ALA A 35 10.20 -6.66 3.54
C ALA A 35 10.57 -6.80 2.06
N GLN A 36 10.02 -5.98 1.15
CA GLN A 36 10.21 -6.16 -0.30
C GLN A 36 11.69 -6.21 -0.73
N PRO A 37 12.52 -5.23 -0.37
CA PRO A 37 13.94 -5.29 -0.76
C PRO A 37 14.75 -6.29 0.08
N LEU A 38 14.19 -6.84 1.15
CA LEU A 38 14.86 -7.69 2.11
C LEU A 38 14.46 -9.18 2.00
N VAL A 39 13.66 -9.53 0.99
CA VAL A 39 13.15 -10.91 0.79
C VAL A 39 14.30 -11.93 0.78
N GLY A 40 15.42 -11.66 0.07
CA GLY A 40 16.59 -12.51 0.02
C GLY A 40 17.26 -12.72 1.39
N PRO A 41 17.73 -11.66 2.05
CA PRO A 41 18.34 -11.75 3.38
C PRO A 41 17.43 -12.39 4.44
N ILE A 42 16.12 -12.09 4.43
CA ILE A 42 15.16 -12.65 5.38
C ILE A 42 14.99 -14.15 5.13
N SER A 43 14.68 -14.56 3.89
CA SER A 43 14.42 -15.97 3.55
C SER A 43 15.61 -16.87 3.91
N SER A 44 16.83 -16.44 3.59
CA SER A 44 18.05 -17.14 3.95
C SER A 44 18.21 -17.29 5.47
N ALA A 45 17.90 -16.25 6.24
CA ALA A 45 18.09 -16.24 7.69
C ALA A 45 17.06 -17.08 8.47
N ILE A 46 15.85 -17.28 7.91
CA ILE A 46 14.77 -18.07 8.55
C ILE A 46 14.62 -19.47 7.96
N GLY A 47 15.47 -19.85 7.01
CA GLY A 47 15.41 -21.17 6.36
C GLY A 47 14.20 -21.34 5.43
N LEU A 48 13.73 -20.26 4.79
CA LEU A 48 12.65 -20.31 3.82
C LEU A 48 13.22 -20.61 2.42
N SER A 49 12.58 -21.54 1.70
CA SER A 49 13.03 -21.88 0.35
C SER A 49 12.86 -20.71 -0.62
N SER A 50 13.65 -20.74 -1.72
CA SER A 50 13.61 -19.68 -2.73
C SER A 50 12.24 -19.52 -3.37
N GLU A 51 11.51 -20.65 -3.57
CA GLU A 51 10.16 -20.66 -4.16
C GLU A 51 9.13 -20.01 -3.23
N ALA A 52 9.34 -20.13 -1.92
CA ALA A 52 8.46 -19.58 -0.89
C ALA A 52 8.84 -18.14 -0.47
N ALA A 53 9.98 -17.61 -0.93
CA ALA A 53 10.51 -16.32 -0.47
C ALA A 53 9.51 -15.15 -0.64
N GLY A 54 8.72 -15.15 -1.71
CA GLY A 54 7.67 -14.18 -1.96
C GLY A 54 6.56 -14.16 -0.90
N LEU A 55 6.36 -15.26 -0.15
CA LEU A 55 5.34 -15.36 0.90
C LEU A 55 5.56 -14.36 2.05
N ILE A 56 6.78 -13.88 2.25
CA ILE A 56 7.10 -12.84 3.24
C ILE A 56 6.26 -11.59 2.97
N VAL A 57 6.22 -11.13 1.72
CA VAL A 57 5.43 -9.97 1.29
C VAL A 57 3.95 -10.35 1.18
N THR A 58 3.65 -11.52 0.65
CA THR A 58 2.29 -12.04 0.45
C THR A 58 1.48 -12.05 1.75
N LEU A 59 2.03 -12.59 2.84
CA LEU A 59 1.30 -12.69 4.11
C LEU A 59 1.03 -11.31 4.72
N THR A 60 1.96 -10.38 4.60
CA THR A 60 1.74 -8.98 5.03
C THR A 60 0.59 -8.33 4.23
N GLN A 61 0.54 -8.55 2.93
CA GLN A 61 -0.53 -8.01 2.07
C GLN A 61 -1.88 -8.67 2.33
N ILE A 62 -1.92 -10.00 2.55
CA ILE A 62 -3.14 -10.71 2.95
C ILE A 62 -3.65 -10.18 4.29
N GLY A 63 -2.77 -10.05 5.28
CA GLY A 63 -3.13 -9.48 6.58
C GLY A 63 -3.74 -8.08 6.46
N TYR A 64 -3.15 -7.23 5.64
CA TYR A 64 -3.68 -5.89 5.38
C TYR A 64 -5.04 -5.93 4.67
N GLY A 65 -5.20 -6.78 3.65
CA GLY A 65 -6.48 -7.00 2.96
C GLY A 65 -7.59 -7.47 3.91
N ILE A 66 -7.29 -8.42 4.78
CA ILE A 66 -8.21 -8.89 5.84
C ILE A 66 -8.57 -7.73 6.77
N GLY A 67 -7.58 -6.96 7.20
CA GLY A 67 -7.80 -5.80 8.05
C GLY A 67 -8.69 -4.72 7.40
N LEU A 68 -8.53 -4.48 6.10
CA LEU A 68 -9.40 -3.57 5.33
C LEU A 68 -10.86 -4.02 5.32
N LEU A 69 -11.11 -5.33 5.24
CA LEU A 69 -12.47 -5.87 5.21
C LEU A 69 -13.11 -5.96 6.60
N PHE A 70 -12.32 -6.24 7.64
CA PHE A 70 -12.87 -6.57 8.95
C PHE A 70 -12.50 -5.59 10.08
N ILE A 71 -11.35 -4.91 10.03
CA ILE A 71 -10.96 -3.96 11.08
C ILE A 71 -11.37 -2.53 10.72
N VAL A 72 -11.13 -2.09 9.48
CA VAL A 72 -11.45 -0.71 9.08
C VAL A 72 -12.94 -0.37 9.29
N PRO A 73 -13.91 -1.26 8.94
CA PRO A 73 -15.33 -0.99 9.21
C PRO A 73 -15.68 -0.85 10.70
N LEU A 74 -14.88 -1.42 11.62
CA LEU A 74 -15.07 -1.19 13.06
C LEU A 74 -14.87 0.28 13.44
N GLY A 75 -14.12 1.06 12.65
CA GLY A 75 -13.97 2.50 12.84
C GLY A 75 -15.27 3.29 12.71
N ASP A 76 -16.32 2.72 12.11
CA ASP A 76 -17.65 3.31 12.02
C ASP A 76 -18.53 3.01 13.25
N ILE A 77 -18.08 2.10 14.14
CA ILE A 77 -18.87 1.60 15.29
C ILE A 77 -18.12 1.79 16.61
N LEU A 78 -16.81 1.55 16.62
CA LEU A 78 -15.99 1.63 17.83
C LEU A 78 -15.32 3.00 17.96
N GLU A 79 -14.92 3.33 19.20
CA GLU A 79 -14.13 4.54 19.46
C GLU A 79 -12.81 4.49 18.67
N ASN A 80 -12.64 5.46 17.77
CA ASN A 80 -11.55 5.45 16.77
C ASN A 80 -10.15 5.49 17.41
N ARG A 81 -9.93 6.28 18.48
CA ARG A 81 -8.64 6.34 19.18
C ARG A 81 -8.26 4.98 19.77
N LYS A 82 -9.20 4.29 20.46
CA LYS A 82 -8.93 2.95 21.01
C LYS A 82 -8.62 1.95 19.91
N LEU A 83 -9.41 1.95 18.83
CA LEU A 83 -9.19 1.05 17.69
C LEU A 83 -7.79 1.23 17.10
N VAL A 84 -7.38 2.47 16.85
CA VAL A 84 -6.04 2.79 16.30
C VAL A 84 -4.95 2.37 17.29
N VAL A 85 -5.04 2.78 18.54
CA VAL A 85 -4.03 2.52 19.57
C VAL A 85 -3.83 1.02 19.79
N VAL A 86 -4.91 0.25 19.90
CA VAL A 86 -4.84 -1.22 20.05
C VAL A 86 -4.21 -1.85 18.82
N SER A 87 -4.61 -1.43 17.60
CA SER A 87 -4.00 -1.94 16.37
C SER A 87 -2.50 -1.67 16.32
N LEU A 88 -2.07 -0.48 16.74
CA LEU A 88 -0.64 -0.12 16.77
C LEU A 88 0.14 -0.93 17.82
N PHE A 89 -0.40 -1.17 19.01
CA PHE A 89 0.24 -2.03 20.01
C PHE A 89 0.43 -3.44 19.49
N LEU A 90 -0.60 -4.01 18.84
CA LEU A 90 -0.50 -5.35 18.23
C LEU A 90 0.54 -5.35 17.10
N THR A 91 0.58 -4.30 16.28
CA THR A 91 1.61 -4.15 15.24
C THR A 91 3.01 -4.06 15.81
N ALA A 92 3.22 -3.28 16.89
CA ALA A 92 4.52 -3.16 17.54
C ALA A 92 5.01 -4.51 18.10
N ILE A 93 4.10 -5.28 18.73
CA ILE A 93 4.41 -6.64 19.20
C ILE A 93 4.79 -7.54 18.02
N ALA A 94 4.02 -7.52 16.93
CA ALA A 94 4.30 -8.32 15.75
C ALA A 94 5.66 -7.95 15.13
N LEU A 95 5.98 -6.66 15.02
CA LEU A 95 7.29 -6.19 14.53
C LEU A 95 8.43 -6.65 15.44
N ALA A 96 8.27 -6.54 16.77
CA ALA A 96 9.27 -7.00 17.72
C ALA A 96 9.50 -8.53 17.62
N LEU A 97 8.42 -9.30 17.46
CA LEU A 97 8.51 -10.74 17.21
C LEU A 97 9.20 -11.06 15.87
N ALA A 98 8.89 -10.34 14.79
CA ALA A 98 9.55 -10.52 13.50
C ALA A 98 11.08 -10.33 13.58
N ALA A 99 11.53 -9.41 14.44
CA ALA A 99 12.95 -9.14 14.63
C ALA A 99 13.72 -10.31 15.30
N VAL A 100 13.05 -11.12 16.14
CA VAL A 100 13.71 -12.19 16.95
C VAL A 100 13.48 -13.59 16.40
N VAL A 101 12.40 -13.79 15.63
CA VAL A 101 12.01 -15.11 15.13
C VAL A 101 13.06 -15.69 14.18
N LYS A 102 13.29 -17.01 14.28
CA LYS A 102 14.24 -17.78 13.46
C LYS A 102 13.57 -18.82 12.56
N SER A 103 12.27 -19.12 12.76
CA SER A 103 11.56 -20.11 11.95
C SER A 103 10.68 -19.45 10.88
N ALA A 104 10.67 -20.04 9.69
CA ALA A 104 9.88 -19.55 8.56
C ALA A 104 8.37 -19.46 8.89
N GLY A 105 7.78 -20.51 9.44
CA GLY A 105 6.35 -20.53 9.73
C GLY A 105 5.90 -19.45 10.70
N LEU A 106 6.68 -19.21 11.77
CA LEU A 106 6.37 -18.17 12.73
C LEU A 106 6.60 -16.78 12.16
N PHE A 107 7.66 -16.58 11.34
CA PHE A 107 7.89 -15.31 10.67
C PHE A 107 6.74 -14.94 9.70
N LEU A 108 6.26 -15.89 8.91
CA LEU A 108 5.13 -15.72 8.01
C LEU A 108 3.83 -15.38 8.78
N THR A 109 3.57 -16.08 9.89
CA THR A 109 2.43 -15.77 10.77
C THR A 109 2.51 -14.34 11.31
N VAL A 110 3.67 -13.95 11.81
CA VAL A 110 3.90 -12.60 12.33
C VAL A 110 3.75 -11.54 11.21
N SER A 111 4.22 -11.83 10.00
CA SER A 111 4.05 -10.94 8.84
C SER A 111 2.58 -10.65 8.52
N LEU A 112 1.71 -11.67 8.65
CA LEU A 112 0.25 -11.49 8.51
C LEU A 112 -0.29 -10.52 9.58
N PHE A 113 0.15 -10.63 10.84
CA PHE A 113 -0.28 -9.71 11.89
C PHE A 113 0.29 -8.29 11.74
N ILE A 114 1.50 -8.12 11.20
CA ILE A 114 2.03 -6.81 10.82
C ILE A 114 1.09 -6.14 9.80
N GLY A 115 0.69 -6.88 8.77
CA GLY A 115 -0.28 -6.39 7.79
C GLY A 115 -1.62 -6.02 8.43
N LEU A 116 -2.18 -6.94 9.22
CA LEU A 116 -3.48 -6.78 9.87
C LEU A 116 -3.54 -5.51 10.75
N GLY A 117 -2.51 -5.24 11.54
CA GLY A 117 -2.47 -4.06 12.40
C GLY A 117 -2.15 -2.75 11.67
N SER A 118 -1.45 -2.83 10.53
CA SER A 118 -1.09 -1.65 9.73
C SER A 118 -2.28 -0.98 9.04
N VAL A 119 -3.47 -1.57 9.07
CA VAL A 119 -4.70 -0.92 8.58
C VAL A 119 -5.13 0.28 9.42
N ALA A 120 -4.54 0.50 10.59
CA ALA A 120 -4.78 1.68 11.41
C ALA A 120 -4.61 2.99 10.64
N ALA A 121 -3.73 3.05 9.64
CA ALA A 121 -3.59 4.18 8.73
C ALA A 121 -4.90 4.51 7.99
N GLN A 122 -5.68 3.50 7.60
CA GLN A 122 -6.94 3.67 6.90
C GLN A 122 -8.09 4.11 7.82
N VAL A 123 -7.96 3.93 9.12
CA VAL A 123 -8.86 4.51 10.13
C VAL A 123 -8.49 5.97 10.41
N LEU A 124 -7.19 6.30 10.42
CA LEU A 124 -6.71 7.66 10.71
C LEU A 124 -7.08 8.67 9.63
N VAL A 125 -7.15 8.29 8.36
CA VAL A 125 -7.50 9.22 7.26
C VAL A 125 -8.94 9.75 7.39
N PRO A 126 -10.00 8.93 7.51
CA PRO A 126 -11.35 9.42 7.79
C PRO A 126 -11.45 10.15 9.12
N TYR A 127 -10.70 9.72 10.12
CA TYR A 127 -10.64 10.37 11.42
C TYR A 127 -10.13 11.82 11.30
N ALA A 128 -9.05 12.05 10.52
CA ALA A 128 -8.55 13.38 10.22
C ALA A 128 -9.60 14.25 9.48
N ALA A 129 -10.36 13.65 8.56
CA ALA A 129 -11.44 14.33 7.87
C ALA A 129 -12.53 14.83 8.84
N HIS A 130 -12.89 14.01 9.82
CA HIS A 130 -13.90 14.36 10.81
C HIS A 130 -13.43 15.43 11.81
N LEU A 131 -12.16 15.46 12.15
CA LEU A 131 -11.59 16.48 13.05
C LEU A 131 -11.35 17.82 12.35
N SER A 132 -11.41 17.86 11.02
CA SER A 132 -11.11 19.05 10.25
C SER A 132 -12.34 19.91 10.03
N PRO A 133 -12.26 21.25 10.21
CA PRO A 133 -13.28 22.19 9.79
C PRO A 133 -13.60 22.03 8.30
N ASP A 134 -14.86 22.23 7.91
CA ASP A 134 -15.33 22.03 6.54
C ASP A 134 -14.50 22.81 5.50
N ALA A 135 -14.17 24.07 5.81
CA ALA A 135 -13.38 24.95 4.96
C ALA A 135 -11.95 24.45 4.67
N THR A 136 -11.35 23.62 5.55
CA THR A 136 -9.97 23.16 5.41
C THR A 136 -9.86 21.64 5.30
N ARG A 137 -10.98 20.90 5.35
CA ARG A 137 -11.02 19.42 5.36
C ARG A 137 -10.24 18.80 4.22
N GLY A 138 -10.46 19.28 3.00
CA GLY A 138 -9.77 18.74 1.80
C GLY A 138 -8.25 18.91 1.89
N ARG A 139 -7.77 20.07 2.33
CA ARG A 139 -6.34 20.35 2.51
C ARG A 139 -5.73 19.49 3.61
N ASN A 140 -6.41 19.36 4.74
CA ASN A 140 -5.91 18.59 5.88
C ASN A 140 -5.83 17.09 5.56
N VAL A 141 -6.86 16.53 4.93
CA VAL A 141 -6.85 15.13 4.45
C VAL A 141 -5.76 14.93 3.39
N GLY A 142 -5.59 15.88 2.48
CA GLY A 142 -4.51 15.87 1.48
C GLY A 142 -3.13 15.79 2.14
N ASN A 143 -2.87 16.58 3.18
CA ASN A 143 -1.60 16.55 3.93
C ASN A 143 -1.37 15.20 4.62
N VAL A 144 -2.40 14.61 5.23
CA VAL A 144 -2.30 13.28 5.86
C VAL A 144 -2.03 12.19 4.81
N MET A 145 -2.72 12.24 3.67
CA MET A 145 -2.48 11.33 2.54
C MET A 145 -1.08 11.48 1.95
N SER A 146 -0.56 12.71 1.88
CA SER A 146 0.82 12.96 1.42
C SER A 146 1.83 12.29 2.36
N GLY A 147 1.60 12.34 3.68
CA GLY A 147 2.41 11.63 4.65
C GLY A 147 2.36 10.11 4.44
N LEU A 148 1.17 9.55 4.22
CA LEU A 148 0.98 8.14 3.91
C LEU A 148 1.77 7.72 2.66
N LEU A 149 1.63 8.47 1.57
CA LEU A 149 2.33 8.19 0.31
C LEU A 149 3.85 8.31 0.46
N LEU A 150 4.32 9.32 1.17
CA LEU A 150 5.75 9.50 1.45
C LEU A 150 6.30 8.30 2.23
N GLY A 151 5.56 7.81 3.23
CA GLY A 151 5.93 6.61 3.98
C GLY A 151 6.06 5.38 3.10
N ILE A 152 5.11 5.15 2.20
CA ILE A 152 5.14 4.05 1.21
C ILE A 152 6.38 4.15 0.30
N MET A 153 6.67 5.36 -0.21
CA MET A 153 7.78 5.59 -1.14
C MET A 153 9.13 5.41 -0.48
N LEU A 154 9.29 5.91 0.76
CA LEU A 154 10.56 5.87 1.48
C LEU A 154 10.80 4.55 2.21
N ALA A 155 9.78 3.69 2.38
CA ALA A 155 9.91 2.44 3.11
C ALA A 155 11.02 1.53 2.55
N ARG A 156 11.03 1.31 1.23
CA ARG A 156 12.01 0.43 0.57
C ARG A 156 13.43 0.98 0.66
N PRO A 157 13.72 2.24 0.26
CA PRO A 157 15.08 2.77 0.37
C PRO A 157 15.57 2.83 1.82
N ILE A 158 14.72 3.21 2.78
CA ILE A 158 15.11 3.26 4.19
C ILE A 158 15.40 1.85 4.72
N SER A 159 14.55 0.86 4.44
CA SER A 159 14.76 -0.51 4.92
C SER A 159 16.03 -1.14 4.35
N SER A 160 16.31 -0.94 3.05
CA SER A 160 17.56 -1.39 2.43
C SER A 160 18.78 -0.72 3.04
N MET A 161 18.71 0.60 3.28
CA MET A 161 19.84 1.34 3.89
C MET A 161 20.09 0.90 5.33
N VAL A 162 19.05 0.75 6.14
CA VAL A 162 19.16 0.23 7.51
C VAL A 162 19.74 -1.19 7.50
N ALA A 163 19.29 -2.03 6.58
CA ALA A 163 19.77 -3.40 6.49
C ALA A 163 21.24 -3.50 6.07
N GLU A 164 21.74 -2.60 5.26
CA GLU A 164 23.17 -2.53 4.87
C GLU A 164 24.07 -2.34 6.09
N PHE A 165 23.71 -1.43 7.00
CA PHE A 165 24.58 -1.07 8.12
C PHE A 165 24.32 -1.88 9.41
N LEU A 166 23.09 -2.27 9.67
CA LEU A 166 22.65 -2.85 10.94
C LEU A 166 22.01 -4.23 10.79
N GLY A 167 21.90 -4.72 9.54
CA GLY A 167 21.21 -5.96 9.23
C GLY A 167 19.67 -5.83 9.18
N TRP A 168 19.02 -6.74 8.49
CA TRP A 168 17.57 -6.71 8.22
C TRP A 168 16.71 -6.74 9.50
N ARG A 169 17.17 -7.38 10.58
CA ARG A 169 16.46 -7.43 11.86
C ARG A 169 16.31 -6.06 12.51
N ALA A 170 17.29 -5.18 12.32
CA ALA A 170 17.25 -3.82 12.84
C ALA A 170 16.09 -3.01 12.27
N VAL A 171 15.68 -3.27 11.03
CA VAL A 171 14.49 -2.62 10.41
C VAL A 171 13.25 -2.88 11.25
N TYR A 172 13.04 -4.13 11.66
CA TYR A 172 11.88 -4.53 12.46
C TYR A 172 11.96 -4.02 13.90
N TYR A 173 13.16 -4.02 14.52
CA TYR A 173 13.35 -3.43 15.84
C TYR A 173 13.07 -1.93 15.86
N LEU A 174 13.66 -1.19 14.93
CA LEU A 174 13.44 0.26 14.82
C LEU A 174 11.98 0.59 14.54
N SER A 175 11.35 -0.19 13.66
CA SER A 175 9.93 -0.01 13.36
C SER A 175 9.05 -0.34 14.58
N ALA A 176 9.34 -1.41 15.33
CA ALA A 176 8.62 -1.75 16.55
C ALA A 176 8.66 -0.61 17.57
N ILE A 177 9.85 -0.05 17.79
CA ILE A 177 10.02 1.11 18.70
C ILE A 177 9.25 2.33 18.17
N ALA A 178 9.38 2.65 16.89
CA ALA A 178 8.68 3.79 16.28
C ALA A 178 7.16 3.66 16.39
N ILE A 179 6.60 2.48 16.10
CA ILE A 179 5.15 2.20 16.20
C ILE A 179 4.68 2.21 17.67
N LEU A 180 5.49 1.70 18.61
CA LEU A 180 5.17 1.76 20.04
C LEU A 180 5.13 3.21 20.55
N VAL A 181 6.15 4.00 20.22
CA VAL A 181 6.19 5.44 20.56
C VAL A 181 5.00 6.16 19.94
N LEU A 182 4.70 5.86 18.68
CA LEU A 182 3.54 6.42 17.99
C LEU A 182 2.22 6.04 18.69
N ALA A 183 2.05 4.78 19.10
CA ALA A 183 0.86 4.32 19.82
C ALA A 183 0.66 5.10 21.13
N LEU A 184 1.74 5.27 21.89
CA LEU A 184 1.73 6.04 23.15
C LEU A 184 1.42 7.53 22.92
N LEU A 185 1.99 8.12 21.87
CA LEU A 185 1.74 9.50 21.47
C LEU A 185 0.27 9.69 21.08
N LEU A 186 -0.25 8.85 20.19
CA LEU A 186 -1.63 8.94 19.72
C LEU A 186 -2.65 8.64 20.84
N ALA A 187 -2.33 7.76 21.78
CA ALA A 187 -3.17 7.52 22.95
C ALA A 187 -3.37 8.78 23.82
N ARG A 188 -2.38 9.69 23.82
CA ARG A 188 -2.44 10.94 24.61
C ARG A 188 -2.99 12.12 23.83
N VAL A 189 -2.69 12.18 22.53
CA VAL A 189 -2.96 13.38 21.71
C VAL A 189 -4.28 13.31 20.97
N LEU A 190 -4.72 12.10 20.55
CA LEU A 190 -5.98 11.96 19.81
C LEU A 190 -7.20 12.18 20.73
N PRO A 191 -8.17 13.03 20.35
CA PRO A 191 -9.45 13.12 21.04
C PRO A 191 -10.20 11.78 20.95
N ALA A 192 -10.95 11.44 21.99
CA ALA A 192 -11.87 10.30 21.92
C ALA A 192 -13.01 10.63 20.96
N ARG A 193 -13.24 9.78 19.97
CA ARG A 193 -14.36 9.91 19.03
C ARG A 193 -15.18 8.63 19.02
N GLN A 194 -16.39 8.74 19.54
CA GLN A 194 -17.39 7.69 19.41
C GLN A 194 -18.20 7.95 18.14
N PRO A 195 -18.22 7.04 17.17
CA PRO A 195 -19.10 7.17 16.01
C PRO A 195 -20.57 7.15 16.44
N LEU A 196 -21.40 7.94 15.75
CA LEU A 196 -22.86 7.99 16.01
C LEU A 196 -23.62 6.86 15.29
N ASN A 197 -22.92 6.00 14.58
CA ASN A 197 -23.54 4.93 13.80
C ASN A 197 -24.02 3.80 14.70
N THR A 198 -25.32 3.50 14.63
CA THR A 198 -25.97 2.42 15.39
C THR A 198 -26.08 1.11 14.60
N THR A 199 -25.53 1.07 13.39
CA THR A 199 -25.57 -0.11 12.52
C THR A 199 -24.82 -1.27 13.16
N ARG A 200 -25.42 -2.45 13.21
CA ARG A 200 -24.75 -3.66 13.70
C ARG A 200 -23.65 -4.10 12.75
N TYR A 201 -22.53 -4.58 13.28
CA TYR A 201 -21.37 -4.99 12.50
C TYR A 201 -21.68 -6.00 11.37
N PRO A 202 -22.52 -7.06 11.57
CA PRO A 202 -22.90 -7.96 10.48
C PRO A 202 -23.65 -7.27 9.34
N ALA A 203 -24.50 -6.29 9.66
CA ALA A 203 -25.23 -5.53 8.65
C ALA A 203 -24.30 -4.64 7.82
N LEU A 204 -23.24 -4.08 8.45
CA LEU A 204 -22.21 -3.32 7.78
C LEU A 204 -21.44 -4.21 6.78
N LEU A 205 -20.99 -5.39 7.20
CA LEU A 205 -20.34 -6.37 6.30
C LEU A 205 -21.29 -6.84 5.19
N GLY A 206 -22.57 -7.08 5.50
CA GLY A 206 -23.59 -7.41 4.52
C GLY A 206 -23.76 -6.32 3.46
N SER A 207 -23.71 -5.03 3.87
CA SER A 207 -23.76 -3.90 2.94
C SER A 207 -22.54 -3.83 2.01
N MET A 208 -21.34 -4.14 2.53
CA MET A 208 -20.13 -4.22 1.71
C MET A 208 -20.23 -5.34 0.67
N LEU A 209 -20.71 -6.53 1.06
CA LEU A 209 -20.92 -7.65 0.13
C LEU A 209 -21.98 -7.30 -0.94
N HIS A 210 -23.03 -6.59 -0.55
CA HIS A 210 -24.04 -6.10 -1.49
C HIS A 210 -23.41 -5.12 -2.50
N LEU A 211 -22.67 -4.11 -2.04
CA LEU A 211 -21.96 -3.17 -2.92
C LEU A 211 -21.00 -3.88 -3.87
N LEU A 212 -20.25 -4.87 -3.39
CA LEU A 212 -19.34 -5.65 -4.24
C LEU A 212 -20.09 -6.37 -5.37
N LYS A 213 -21.29 -6.92 -5.09
CA LYS A 213 -22.08 -7.66 -6.08
C LYS A 213 -22.85 -6.76 -7.05
N THR A 214 -23.26 -5.57 -6.61
CA THR A 214 -24.21 -4.71 -7.35
C THR A 214 -23.56 -3.50 -8.02
N THR A 215 -22.26 -3.26 -7.83
CA THR A 215 -21.57 -2.07 -8.34
C THR A 215 -20.55 -2.41 -9.43
N PRO A 216 -20.94 -2.44 -10.73
CA PRO A 216 -20.04 -2.83 -11.82
C PRO A 216 -18.80 -1.95 -11.94
N ILE A 217 -18.91 -0.66 -11.65
CA ILE A 217 -17.78 0.27 -11.67
C ILE A 217 -16.72 -0.15 -10.64
N LEU A 218 -17.14 -0.50 -9.41
CA LEU A 218 -16.25 -1.01 -8.38
C LEU A 218 -15.54 -2.28 -8.85
N GLN A 219 -16.30 -3.25 -9.36
CA GLN A 219 -15.76 -4.54 -9.83
C GLN A 219 -14.70 -4.32 -10.90
N ARG A 220 -15.01 -3.52 -11.94
CA ARG A 220 -14.07 -3.25 -13.02
C ARG A 220 -12.81 -2.56 -12.53
N ARG A 221 -12.96 -1.43 -11.81
CA ARG A 221 -11.81 -0.66 -11.33
C ARG A 221 -10.95 -1.45 -10.34
N ALA A 222 -11.57 -2.26 -9.49
CA ALA A 222 -10.85 -3.13 -8.56
C ALA A 222 -10.04 -4.22 -9.29
N ILE A 223 -10.60 -4.86 -10.32
CA ILE A 223 -9.90 -5.87 -11.12
C ILE A 223 -8.72 -5.25 -11.87
N TYR A 224 -8.91 -4.10 -12.55
CA TYR A 224 -7.79 -3.42 -13.21
C TYR A 224 -6.66 -3.15 -12.22
N HIS A 225 -7.03 -2.63 -11.05
CA HIS A 225 -6.03 -2.26 -10.06
C HIS A 225 -5.36 -3.46 -9.40
N ALA A 226 -6.10 -4.53 -9.16
CA ALA A 226 -5.54 -5.80 -8.65
C ALA A 226 -4.50 -6.39 -9.61
N CYS A 227 -4.78 -6.43 -10.91
CA CYS A 227 -3.84 -6.92 -11.92
C CYS A 227 -2.58 -6.04 -12.00
N VAL A 228 -2.75 -4.74 -12.00
CA VAL A 228 -1.65 -3.76 -12.05
C VAL A 228 -0.78 -3.85 -10.78
N PHE A 229 -1.41 -3.94 -9.62
CA PHE A 229 -0.68 -4.06 -8.37
C PHE A 229 -0.06 -5.44 -8.15
N ALA A 230 -0.61 -6.47 -8.74
CA ALA A 230 0.03 -7.78 -8.78
C ALA A 230 1.38 -7.71 -9.53
N THR A 231 1.43 -7.05 -10.69
CA THR A 231 2.68 -6.81 -11.43
C THR A 231 3.67 -5.97 -10.62
N PHE A 232 3.18 -4.91 -9.96
CA PHE A 232 3.97 -4.08 -9.07
C PHE A 232 4.59 -4.89 -7.92
N SER A 233 3.77 -5.67 -7.23
CA SER A 233 4.22 -6.47 -6.10
C SER A 233 5.20 -7.57 -6.53
N LEU A 234 4.95 -8.21 -7.68
CA LEU A 234 5.85 -9.15 -8.32
C LEU A 234 7.22 -8.49 -8.60
N PHE A 235 7.21 -7.34 -9.28
CA PHE A 235 8.45 -6.63 -9.65
C PHE A 235 9.27 -6.25 -8.41
N TRP A 236 8.67 -5.55 -7.45
CA TRP A 236 9.38 -5.07 -6.25
C TRP A 236 9.75 -6.18 -5.26
N THR A 237 9.18 -7.39 -5.40
CA THR A 237 9.60 -8.58 -4.64
C THR A 237 10.79 -9.28 -5.31
N THR A 238 10.87 -9.27 -6.65
CA THR A 238 11.87 -10.05 -7.40
C THR A 238 13.05 -9.22 -7.90
N VAL A 239 12.88 -7.94 -8.22
CA VAL A 239 13.98 -7.09 -8.69
C VAL A 239 15.14 -6.97 -7.69
N PRO A 240 14.93 -6.91 -6.35
CA PRO A 240 16.05 -6.94 -5.41
C PRO A 240 16.84 -8.24 -5.46
N LEU A 241 16.18 -9.38 -5.70
CA LEU A 241 16.85 -10.68 -5.89
C LEU A 241 17.71 -10.68 -7.16
N LEU A 242 17.23 -10.06 -8.23
CA LEU A 242 18.01 -9.90 -9.46
C LEU A 242 19.20 -8.98 -9.25
N LEU A 243 19.02 -7.82 -8.64
CA LEU A 243 20.08 -6.83 -8.41
C LEU A 243 21.20 -7.36 -7.52
N THR A 244 20.87 -8.17 -6.50
CA THR A 244 21.85 -8.81 -5.62
C THR A 244 22.44 -10.11 -6.19
N SER A 245 21.96 -10.60 -7.34
CA SER A 245 22.46 -11.81 -8.00
C SER A 245 23.86 -11.60 -8.59
N PRO A 246 24.55 -12.70 -9.03
CA PRO A 246 25.85 -12.62 -9.72
C PRO A 246 25.86 -11.84 -11.04
N ILE A 247 24.70 -11.38 -11.53
CA ILE A 247 24.61 -10.57 -12.75
C ILE A 247 24.96 -9.11 -12.47
N PHE A 248 24.48 -8.56 -11.35
CA PHE A 248 24.68 -7.15 -10.98
C PHE A 248 25.56 -6.96 -9.75
N HIS A 249 25.60 -7.92 -8.82
CA HIS A 249 26.35 -7.87 -7.56
C HIS A 249 26.07 -6.62 -6.68
N PHE A 250 24.84 -6.12 -6.71
CA PHE A 250 24.48 -4.94 -5.94
C PHE A 250 24.48 -5.23 -4.42
N SER A 251 25.05 -4.31 -3.66
CA SER A 251 24.87 -4.21 -2.20
C SER A 251 23.44 -3.73 -1.85
N GLN A 252 23.03 -3.88 -0.60
CA GLN A 252 21.75 -3.33 -0.12
C GLN A 252 21.69 -1.79 -0.26
N LYS A 253 22.83 -1.12 -0.18
CA LYS A 253 22.93 0.33 -0.43
C LYS A 253 22.55 0.68 -1.88
N GLU A 254 23.03 -0.08 -2.85
CA GLU A 254 22.70 0.14 -4.28
C GLU A 254 21.25 -0.23 -4.57
N VAL A 255 20.71 -1.30 -3.95
CA VAL A 255 19.29 -1.62 -3.98
C VAL A 255 18.44 -0.48 -3.38
N SER A 256 18.91 0.17 -2.30
CA SER A 256 18.26 1.35 -1.72
C SER A 256 18.16 2.51 -2.73
N LEU A 257 19.23 2.78 -3.45
CA LEU A 257 19.26 3.83 -4.49
C LEU A 257 18.29 3.50 -5.63
N PHE A 258 18.28 2.24 -6.08
CA PHE A 258 17.32 1.79 -7.08
C PHE A 258 15.87 1.93 -6.60
N ALA A 259 15.59 1.63 -5.32
CA ALA A 259 14.25 1.73 -4.75
C ALA A 259 13.70 3.17 -4.71
N LEU A 260 14.55 4.20 -4.78
CA LEU A 260 14.11 5.60 -4.90
C LEU A 260 13.36 5.87 -6.20
N LEU A 261 13.51 5.05 -7.24
CA LEU A 261 12.76 5.17 -8.49
C LEU A 261 11.25 5.06 -8.28
N GLY A 262 10.81 4.37 -7.22
CA GLY A 262 9.40 4.30 -6.83
C GLY A 262 8.75 5.65 -6.51
N VAL A 263 9.54 6.70 -6.28
CA VAL A 263 9.04 8.07 -6.10
C VAL A 263 8.40 8.63 -7.38
N SER A 264 8.72 8.08 -8.56
CA SER A 264 8.16 8.49 -9.85
C SER A 264 6.62 8.42 -9.89
N GLY A 265 6.01 7.52 -9.14
CA GLY A 265 4.56 7.43 -8.98
C GLY A 265 3.90 8.69 -8.41
N ALA A 266 4.62 9.45 -7.56
CA ALA A 266 4.13 10.71 -7.01
C ALA A 266 3.89 11.78 -8.09
N VAL A 267 4.65 11.74 -9.17
CA VAL A 267 4.51 12.67 -10.30
C VAL A 267 3.31 12.28 -11.15
N ALA A 268 3.05 10.99 -11.34
CA ALA A 268 1.95 10.50 -12.17
C ALA A 268 0.56 10.74 -11.55
N ALA A 269 0.44 10.67 -10.22
CA ALA A 269 -0.83 10.80 -9.53
C ALA A 269 -1.56 12.15 -9.78
N PRO A 270 -0.92 13.34 -9.63
CA PRO A 270 -1.55 14.62 -9.96
C PRO A 270 -1.87 14.79 -11.45
N VAL A 271 -1.04 14.20 -12.33
CA VAL A 271 -1.28 14.24 -13.78
C VAL A 271 -2.53 13.45 -14.12
N ALA A 272 -2.65 12.23 -13.59
CA ALA A 272 -3.84 11.39 -13.77
C ALA A 272 -5.12 12.05 -13.24
N GLY A 273 -5.03 12.73 -12.07
CA GLY A 273 -6.14 13.52 -11.53
C GLY A 273 -6.60 14.62 -12.49
N ARG A 274 -5.67 15.41 -13.02
CA ARG A 274 -5.97 16.50 -14.00
C ARG A 274 -6.56 15.97 -15.31
N LEU A 275 -6.08 14.83 -15.80
CA LEU A 275 -6.64 14.19 -17.00
C LEU A 275 -8.08 13.73 -16.75
N ALA A 276 -8.36 13.20 -15.57
CA ALA A 276 -9.71 12.79 -15.18
C ALA A 276 -10.65 14.01 -15.07
N ASP A 277 -10.18 15.16 -14.56
CA ASP A 277 -10.94 16.42 -14.49
C ASP A 277 -11.36 16.92 -15.88
N ARG A 278 -10.52 16.67 -16.89
CA ARG A 278 -10.79 17.02 -18.30
C ARG A 278 -11.67 16.00 -19.03
N GLY A 279 -12.20 14.99 -18.34
CA GLY A 279 -13.02 13.94 -18.95
C GLY A 279 -12.24 12.80 -19.63
N TRP A 280 -10.91 12.79 -19.53
CA TRP A 280 -10.04 11.79 -20.18
C TRP A 280 -9.73 10.57 -19.30
N ALA A 281 -10.54 10.33 -18.26
CA ALA A 281 -10.32 9.25 -17.30
C ALA A 281 -10.17 7.86 -17.95
N ARG A 282 -10.95 7.56 -18.99
CA ARG A 282 -10.87 6.31 -19.73
C ARG A 282 -9.54 6.18 -20.47
N SER A 283 -9.18 7.16 -21.30
CA SER A 283 -7.91 7.14 -22.06
C SER A 283 -6.70 7.07 -21.13
N ALA A 284 -6.73 7.83 -20.02
CA ALA A 284 -5.69 7.79 -19.01
C ALA A 284 -5.57 6.41 -18.32
N THR A 285 -6.71 5.71 -18.10
CA THR A 285 -6.68 4.33 -17.59
C THR A 285 -6.01 3.38 -18.59
N GLY A 286 -6.35 3.46 -19.89
CA GLY A 286 -5.71 2.67 -20.94
C GLY A 286 -4.19 2.93 -21.02
N LEU A 287 -3.77 4.20 -20.94
CA LEU A 287 -2.37 4.59 -20.93
C LEU A 287 -1.63 4.04 -19.69
N ALA A 288 -2.25 4.11 -18.51
CA ALA A 288 -1.69 3.55 -17.28
C ALA A 288 -1.46 2.04 -17.38
N LEU A 289 -2.43 1.29 -17.94
CA LEU A 289 -2.28 -0.14 -18.21
C LEU A 289 -1.15 -0.42 -19.22
N ALA A 290 -1.06 0.39 -20.29
CA ALA A 290 0.00 0.27 -21.28
C ALA A 290 1.39 0.51 -20.65
N PHE A 291 1.56 1.48 -19.78
CA PHE A 291 2.81 1.72 -19.05
C PHE A 291 3.25 0.50 -18.26
N VAL A 292 2.32 -0.15 -17.55
CA VAL A 292 2.62 -1.38 -16.78
C VAL A 292 3.00 -2.55 -17.71
N ILE A 293 2.33 -2.70 -18.84
CA ILE A 293 2.69 -3.75 -19.83
C ILE A 293 4.09 -3.47 -20.42
N ILE A 294 4.36 -2.25 -20.85
CA ILE A 294 5.65 -1.84 -21.43
C ILE A 294 6.77 -2.05 -20.41
N SER A 295 6.54 -1.74 -19.13
CA SER A 295 7.52 -1.94 -18.06
C SER A 295 7.99 -3.39 -17.93
N GLY A 296 7.10 -4.35 -18.20
CA GLY A 296 7.46 -5.78 -18.20
C GLY A 296 8.12 -6.23 -19.51
N ILE A 297 7.71 -5.67 -20.64
CA ILE A 297 8.25 -6.06 -21.98
C ILE A 297 9.69 -5.56 -22.15
N LEU A 298 10.00 -4.33 -21.74
CA LEU A 298 11.31 -3.73 -21.95
C LEU A 298 12.48 -4.62 -21.52
N PRO A 299 12.50 -5.19 -20.30
CA PRO A 299 13.61 -6.05 -19.88
C PRO A 299 13.66 -7.41 -20.59
N LEU A 300 12.60 -7.81 -21.31
CA LEU A 300 12.59 -9.05 -22.12
C LEU A 300 13.21 -8.85 -23.49
N VAL A 301 13.08 -7.66 -24.07
CA VAL A 301 13.47 -7.38 -25.46
C VAL A 301 14.87 -6.80 -25.54
N ILE A 302 15.28 -6.00 -24.56
CA ILE A 302 16.59 -5.35 -24.56
C ILE A 302 17.59 -6.23 -23.82
N HIS A 303 18.44 -6.89 -24.61
CA HIS A 303 19.58 -7.70 -24.16
C HIS A 303 20.86 -6.94 -24.47
N GLY A 304 21.83 -6.99 -23.56
CA GLY A 304 23.11 -6.30 -23.80
C GLY A 304 24.01 -6.32 -22.56
N SER A 305 24.91 -5.34 -22.49
CA SER A 305 25.80 -5.15 -21.33
C SER A 305 25.00 -4.99 -20.03
N SER A 306 25.64 -5.23 -18.89
CA SER A 306 25.03 -4.99 -17.57
C SER A 306 24.48 -3.57 -17.41
N THR A 307 25.13 -2.58 -18.05
CA THR A 307 24.67 -1.18 -18.07
C THR A 307 23.36 -1.01 -18.82
N SER A 308 23.20 -1.60 -20.02
CA SER A 308 21.95 -1.50 -20.79
C SER A 308 20.80 -2.20 -20.08
N ALA A 309 21.05 -3.34 -19.45
CA ALA A 309 20.08 -4.05 -18.64
C ALA A 309 19.64 -3.21 -17.42
N LEU A 310 20.59 -2.56 -16.73
CA LEU A 310 20.28 -1.67 -15.61
C LEU A 310 19.43 -0.46 -16.05
N VAL A 311 19.80 0.22 -17.13
CA VAL A 311 19.01 1.34 -17.69
C VAL A 311 17.58 0.88 -18.01
N THR A 312 17.43 -0.30 -18.58
CA THR A 312 16.12 -0.85 -18.89
C THR A 312 15.30 -1.13 -17.62
N LEU A 313 15.92 -1.66 -16.57
CA LEU A 313 15.26 -1.86 -15.27
C LEU A 313 14.84 -0.54 -14.63
N VAL A 314 15.67 0.50 -14.74
CA VAL A 314 15.34 1.86 -14.26
C VAL A 314 14.11 2.40 -14.97
N ILE A 315 14.07 2.35 -16.30
CA ILE A 315 12.92 2.80 -17.10
C ILE A 315 11.69 1.97 -16.76
N SER A 316 11.84 0.66 -16.60
CA SER A 316 10.75 -0.24 -16.23
C SER A 316 10.16 0.10 -14.84
N ALA A 317 11.00 0.34 -13.84
CA ALA A 317 10.56 0.75 -12.52
C ALA A 317 9.76 2.06 -12.57
N ILE A 318 10.25 3.07 -13.29
CA ILE A 318 9.57 4.36 -13.45
C ILE A 318 8.21 4.19 -14.12
N LEU A 319 8.13 3.48 -15.25
CA LEU A 319 6.88 3.27 -15.97
C LEU A 319 5.87 2.47 -15.13
N LEU A 320 6.35 1.46 -14.40
CA LEU A 320 5.53 0.65 -13.51
C LEU A 320 4.88 1.51 -12.42
N ASP A 321 5.69 2.25 -11.66
CA ASP A 321 5.20 3.06 -10.55
C ASP A 321 4.28 4.19 -11.03
N MET A 322 4.58 4.82 -12.18
CA MET A 322 3.70 5.80 -12.81
C MET A 322 2.35 5.19 -13.21
N GLY A 323 2.36 4.02 -13.85
CA GLY A 323 1.14 3.32 -14.28
C GLY A 323 0.28 2.90 -13.10
N VAL A 324 0.88 2.33 -12.05
CA VAL A 324 0.18 1.92 -10.81
C VAL A 324 -0.46 3.12 -10.12
N SER A 325 0.30 4.19 -9.91
CA SER A 325 -0.17 5.39 -9.21
C SER A 325 -1.26 6.11 -9.99
N ALA A 326 -1.13 6.22 -11.31
CA ALA A 326 -2.16 6.79 -12.16
C ALA A 326 -3.46 5.96 -12.11
N ASN A 327 -3.36 4.63 -12.23
CA ASN A 327 -4.52 3.77 -12.17
C ASN A 327 -5.22 3.78 -10.80
N LEU A 328 -4.46 3.92 -9.69
CA LEU A 328 -5.01 4.09 -8.34
C LEU A 328 -5.91 5.34 -8.27
N VAL A 329 -5.39 6.49 -8.68
CA VAL A 329 -6.12 7.77 -8.63
C VAL A 329 -7.36 7.73 -9.52
N LEU A 330 -7.25 7.21 -10.74
CA LEU A 330 -8.36 7.09 -11.68
C LEU A 330 -9.45 6.14 -11.16
N GLY A 331 -9.06 5.01 -10.56
CA GLY A 331 -9.97 4.04 -9.96
C GLY A 331 -10.69 4.60 -8.73
N GLN A 332 -9.96 5.19 -7.78
CA GLN A 332 -10.55 5.82 -6.60
C GLN A 332 -11.53 6.94 -6.98
N ARG A 333 -11.18 7.77 -7.94
CA ARG A 333 -12.06 8.83 -8.42
C ARG A 333 -13.36 8.27 -9.00
N ALA A 334 -13.28 7.21 -9.80
CA ALA A 334 -14.46 6.56 -10.38
C ALA A 334 -15.38 5.96 -9.31
N ILE A 335 -14.84 5.33 -8.25
CA ILE A 335 -15.69 4.78 -7.20
C ILE A 335 -16.23 5.86 -6.23
N PHE A 336 -15.50 6.97 -6.03
CA PHE A 336 -15.94 8.04 -5.14
C PHE A 336 -17.03 8.94 -5.75
N SER A 337 -17.24 8.87 -7.06
CA SER A 337 -18.36 9.55 -7.73
C SER A 337 -19.71 8.88 -7.50
N LEU A 338 -19.73 7.65 -6.94
CA LEU A 338 -20.94 6.87 -6.72
C LEU A 338 -21.80 7.32 -5.52
N GLY A 339 -21.26 8.17 -4.65
CA GLY A 339 -21.96 8.74 -3.50
C GLY A 339 -21.07 8.89 -2.27
N ALA A 340 -21.28 9.96 -1.52
CA ALA A 340 -20.46 10.27 -0.35
C ALA A 340 -20.64 9.25 0.79
N GLU A 341 -21.86 8.73 0.93
CA GLU A 341 -22.26 7.78 1.96
C GLU A 341 -21.63 6.38 1.79
N PHE A 342 -21.18 6.04 0.57
CA PHE A 342 -20.57 4.74 0.28
C PHE A 342 -19.04 4.79 0.20
N ARG A 343 -18.42 5.97 0.20
CA ARG A 343 -16.99 6.17 -0.08
C ARG A 343 -16.08 5.30 0.78
N SER A 344 -16.31 5.24 2.10
CA SER A 344 -15.48 4.46 3.02
C SER A 344 -15.54 2.96 2.68
N ARG A 345 -16.76 2.43 2.49
CA ARG A 345 -17.00 1.01 2.16
C ARG A 345 -16.47 0.65 0.77
N LEU A 346 -16.70 1.51 -0.22
CA LEU A 346 -16.19 1.33 -1.59
C LEU A 346 -14.65 1.34 -1.61
N ASN A 347 -14.02 2.27 -0.89
CA ASN A 347 -12.58 2.32 -0.80
C ASN A 347 -12.00 1.09 -0.07
N GLY A 348 -12.63 0.65 1.01
CA GLY A 348 -12.22 -0.56 1.73
C GLY A 348 -12.23 -1.79 0.83
N LEU A 349 -13.31 -2.01 0.08
CA LEU A 349 -13.42 -3.11 -0.88
C LEU A 349 -12.41 -3.00 -2.03
N TYR A 350 -12.30 -1.81 -2.62
CA TYR A 350 -11.36 -1.53 -3.70
C TYR A 350 -9.92 -1.83 -3.29
N MET A 351 -9.51 -1.33 -2.11
CA MET A 351 -8.17 -1.54 -1.58
C MET A 351 -7.94 -3.00 -1.12
N ALA A 352 -8.95 -3.68 -0.60
CA ALA A 352 -8.82 -5.10 -0.24
C ALA A 352 -8.55 -5.97 -1.48
N ILE A 353 -9.28 -5.73 -2.58
CA ILE A 353 -9.06 -6.44 -3.85
C ILE A 353 -7.70 -6.08 -4.46
N PHE A 354 -7.29 -4.82 -4.36
CA PHE A 354 -5.96 -4.35 -4.73
C PHE A 354 -4.85 -5.14 -4.00
N PHE A 355 -4.92 -5.25 -2.67
CA PHE A 355 -3.93 -5.99 -1.89
C PHE A 355 -3.99 -7.51 -2.11
N ALA A 356 -5.18 -8.07 -2.41
CA ALA A 356 -5.28 -9.47 -2.86
C ALA A 356 -4.52 -9.69 -4.17
N GLY A 357 -4.64 -8.76 -5.13
CA GLY A 357 -3.81 -8.76 -6.34
C GLY A 357 -2.31 -8.73 -6.02
N GLY A 358 -1.89 -7.82 -5.13
CA GLY A 358 -0.50 -7.73 -4.69
C GLY A 358 0.01 -9.02 -4.04
N ALA A 359 -0.80 -9.65 -3.19
CA ALA A 359 -0.47 -10.94 -2.57
C ALA A 359 -0.26 -12.05 -3.62
N ILE A 360 -1.13 -12.13 -4.63
CA ILE A 360 -0.96 -13.04 -5.77
C ILE A 360 0.35 -12.72 -6.51
N GLY A 361 0.61 -11.45 -6.79
CA GLY A 361 1.81 -11.01 -7.51
C GLY A 361 3.11 -11.34 -6.77
N SER A 362 3.19 -11.11 -5.46
CA SER A 362 4.39 -11.43 -4.67
C SER A 362 4.61 -12.93 -4.54
N ALA A 363 3.55 -13.72 -4.34
CA ALA A 363 3.64 -15.18 -4.25
C ALA A 363 4.09 -15.79 -5.58
N THR A 364 3.40 -15.46 -6.67
CA THR A 364 3.71 -15.99 -8.01
C THR A 364 5.05 -15.47 -8.52
N GLY A 365 5.42 -14.23 -8.18
CA GLY A 365 6.71 -13.64 -8.56
C GLY A 365 7.89 -14.35 -7.92
N GLY A 366 7.85 -14.56 -6.61
CA GLY A 366 8.90 -15.29 -5.89
C GLY A 366 9.06 -16.71 -6.42
N TRP A 367 7.95 -17.43 -6.59
CA TRP A 367 7.93 -18.78 -7.15
C TRP A 367 8.49 -18.81 -8.59
N ALA A 368 8.01 -17.95 -9.48
CA ALA A 368 8.45 -17.92 -10.87
C ALA A 368 9.93 -17.55 -10.99
N TYR A 369 10.42 -16.62 -10.16
CA TYR A 369 11.83 -16.25 -10.12
C TYR A 369 12.71 -17.42 -9.72
N ALA A 370 12.30 -18.21 -8.72
CA ALA A 370 13.04 -19.40 -8.27
C ALA A 370 13.07 -20.50 -9.33
N MET A 371 11.95 -20.72 -10.06
CA MET A 371 11.83 -21.80 -11.06
C MET A 371 12.44 -21.46 -12.42
N GLY A 372 12.36 -20.23 -12.87
CA GLY A 372 12.78 -19.84 -14.23
C GLY A 372 13.44 -18.46 -14.31
N GLY A 373 13.93 -17.95 -13.17
CA GLY A 373 14.65 -16.68 -13.08
C GLY A 373 13.78 -15.46 -13.44
N TRP A 374 14.47 -14.38 -13.74
CA TRP A 374 13.84 -13.09 -14.05
C TRP A 374 12.86 -13.14 -15.22
N LYS A 375 13.20 -13.91 -16.28
CA LYS A 375 12.36 -14.06 -17.46
C LYS A 375 10.99 -14.66 -17.14
N ALA A 376 10.95 -15.72 -16.34
CA ALA A 376 9.68 -16.33 -15.93
C ALA A 376 8.81 -15.38 -15.08
N ALA A 377 9.44 -14.66 -14.16
CA ALA A 377 8.74 -13.64 -13.38
C ALA A 377 8.14 -12.54 -14.27
N LEU A 378 8.90 -12.01 -15.24
CA LEU A 378 8.39 -10.99 -16.17
C LEU A 378 7.23 -11.48 -17.03
N LEU A 379 7.24 -12.71 -17.51
CA LEU A 379 6.14 -13.26 -18.32
C LEU A 379 4.83 -13.30 -17.53
N ILE A 380 4.86 -13.71 -16.27
CA ILE A 380 3.69 -13.64 -15.37
C ILE A 380 3.30 -12.18 -15.13
N GLY A 381 4.29 -11.32 -14.87
CA GLY A 381 4.07 -9.89 -14.63
C GLY A 381 3.40 -9.17 -15.81
N ILE A 382 3.67 -9.59 -17.05
CA ILE A 382 3.04 -9.04 -18.26
C ILE A 382 1.63 -9.60 -18.46
N ALA A 383 1.40 -10.87 -18.18
CA ALA A 383 0.12 -11.52 -18.38
C ALA A 383 -1.02 -10.83 -17.59
N LEU A 384 -0.74 -10.41 -16.35
CA LEU A 384 -1.74 -9.80 -15.47
C LEU A 384 -2.29 -8.46 -16.00
N PRO A 385 -1.48 -7.45 -16.35
CA PRO A 385 -1.99 -6.20 -16.89
C PRO A 385 -2.54 -6.35 -18.31
N VAL A 386 -2.11 -7.36 -19.08
CA VAL A 386 -2.70 -7.71 -20.39
C VAL A 386 -4.15 -8.18 -20.19
N ILE A 387 -4.41 -9.05 -19.21
CA ILE A 387 -5.78 -9.46 -18.84
C ILE A 387 -6.62 -8.24 -18.47
N ALA A 388 -6.07 -7.32 -17.66
CA ALA A 388 -6.75 -6.07 -17.31
C ALA A 388 -7.03 -5.20 -18.55
N LEU A 389 -6.10 -5.11 -19.50
CA LEU A 389 -6.27 -4.35 -20.73
C LEU A 389 -7.34 -4.96 -21.64
N ILE A 390 -7.37 -6.30 -21.79
CA ILE A 390 -8.43 -7.00 -22.53
C ILE A 390 -9.79 -6.71 -21.89
N TYR A 391 -9.88 -6.80 -20.55
CA TYR A 391 -11.13 -6.50 -19.86
C TYR A 391 -11.50 -5.01 -19.98
N TYR A 392 -10.53 -4.10 -20.01
CA TYR A 392 -10.74 -2.68 -20.25
C TYR A 392 -11.37 -2.40 -21.63
N THR A 393 -11.00 -3.14 -22.70
CA THR A 393 -11.60 -2.94 -24.03
C THR A 393 -13.10 -3.18 -24.06
N THR A 394 -13.63 -4.00 -23.13
CA THR A 394 -15.07 -4.28 -22.98
C THR A 394 -15.82 -3.17 -22.23
N GLU A 395 -15.14 -2.14 -21.72
CA GLU A 395 -15.81 -1.01 -21.05
C GLU A 395 -16.52 -0.14 -22.08
N LYS A 396 -17.86 -0.09 -22.01
CA LYS A 396 -18.66 0.77 -22.87
C LYS A 396 -18.34 2.26 -22.62
N LYS A 397 -18.42 3.07 -23.67
CA LYS A 397 -18.20 4.53 -23.56
C LYS A 397 -19.25 5.20 -22.70
#